data_59f52b5e32196d4e2e4406e3752251d3
#
_entry.id   59f52b5e32196d4e2e4406e3752251d3
#
_cell.length_a   1.000
_cell.length_b   1.000
_cell.length_c   1.000
_cell.angle_alpha   90.00
_cell.angle_beta   90.00
_cell.angle_gamma   90.00
#
_symmetry.space_group_name_H-M   'P 1'
#
loop_
_entity.id
_entity.type
_entity.pdbx_description
1 polymer ?
#
loop_
_entity_poly.entity_id
_entity_poly.type
_entity_poly.pdbx_seq_one_letter_code
_entity_poly.pdbx_strand_id
1 'polypeptide(L)'
;PLIATTPNVVYHVKFRLNKHHPDALKLSALSNAGAESPGYKVIDNPAFFPPHGDIIDIKEPTVITTIVCPVEFMDNVMKLLKEKRGEYQNLEHISNKRVIINFMMPMSEMVIDFYNKLKSVSKGYASFDYEMSDYKSANVVLMEILIHHQPVDALSVIIHKDKAEYVGRALCKKLKDLIGKQQFEIAIQASINSRVLARETLSAMRKDVTAKCYGGDISRKRKLLEKQKAGKKKMKHIGNVAVPQDAFVAMLKIDE
;
A
#
# COMPACT_ATOMS: atom_id res chain seq x y z
N PRO A 1 18.96 -10.86 -8.30
CA PRO A 1 18.30 -9.91 -7.39
C PRO A 1 16.90 -10.43 -7.02
N LEU A 2 16.55 -10.36 -5.74
CA LEU A 2 15.21 -10.68 -5.24
C LEU A 2 14.45 -9.37 -5.04
N ILE A 3 13.16 -9.35 -5.43
CA ILE A 3 12.24 -8.25 -5.11
C ILE A 3 11.27 -8.79 -4.06
N ALA A 4 11.24 -8.17 -2.88
CA ALA A 4 10.25 -8.44 -1.86
C ALA A 4 9.06 -7.49 -2.07
N THR A 5 7.86 -8.04 -2.19
CA THR A 5 6.61 -7.28 -2.26
C THR A 5 5.83 -7.42 -0.95
N THR A 6 4.89 -6.53 -0.71
CA THR A 6 3.97 -6.66 0.42
C THR A 6 3.16 -7.97 0.29
N PRO A 7 2.93 -8.69 1.40
CA PRO A 7 2.07 -9.86 1.37
C PRO A 7 0.65 -9.42 1.01
N ASN A 8 0.05 -10.12 0.05
CA ASN A 8 -1.33 -9.90 -0.35
C ASN A 8 -2.21 -11.03 0.14
N VAL A 9 -3.46 -10.70 0.41
CA VAL A 9 -4.52 -11.67 0.66
C VAL A 9 -5.33 -11.87 -0.63
N VAL A 10 -6.07 -12.94 -0.70
CA VAL A 10 -6.90 -13.28 -1.86
C VAL A 10 -8.23 -12.53 -1.75
N TYR A 11 -8.54 -11.68 -2.72
CA TYR A 11 -9.80 -10.94 -2.79
C TYR A 11 -10.75 -11.59 -3.78
N HIS A 12 -12.05 -11.57 -3.47
CA HIS A 12 -13.10 -11.94 -4.40
C HIS A 12 -13.76 -10.68 -4.93
N VAL A 13 -13.58 -10.37 -6.21
CA VAL A 13 -14.08 -9.15 -6.84
C VAL A 13 -15.18 -9.46 -7.82
N LYS A 14 -16.35 -8.85 -7.60
CA LYS A 14 -17.48 -8.88 -8.53
C LYS A 14 -17.45 -7.61 -9.37
N PHE A 15 -17.46 -7.76 -10.69
CA PHE A 15 -17.42 -6.62 -11.59
C PHE A 15 -18.40 -6.81 -12.76
N ARG A 16 -18.72 -5.68 -13.42
CA ARG A 16 -19.58 -5.67 -14.58
C ARG A 16 -18.82 -6.22 -15.78
N LEU A 17 -19.36 -7.26 -16.39
CA LEU A 17 -18.87 -7.77 -17.66
C LEU A 17 -19.42 -6.90 -18.78
N ASN A 18 -18.62 -5.97 -19.30
CA ASN A 18 -18.92 -5.32 -20.56
C ASN A 18 -18.65 -6.30 -21.68
N LYS A 19 -19.56 -6.40 -22.67
CA LYS A 19 -19.45 -7.33 -23.83
C LYS A 19 -18.14 -7.22 -24.62
N HIS A 20 -17.38 -6.13 -24.42
CA HIS A 20 -16.09 -5.86 -25.07
C HIS A 20 -14.88 -6.10 -24.17
N HIS A 21 -15.06 -6.65 -22.95
CA HIS A 21 -13.91 -6.95 -22.08
C HIS A 21 -13.17 -8.19 -22.64
N PRO A 22 -11.84 -8.13 -22.85
CA PRO A 22 -11.07 -9.24 -23.44
C PRO A 22 -11.17 -10.56 -22.64
N ASP A 23 -11.48 -10.48 -21.36
CA ASP A 23 -11.67 -11.64 -20.47
C ASP A 23 -13.13 -12.11 -20.35
N ALA A 24 -14.08 -11.48 -21.03
CA ALA A 24 -15.50 -11.83 -20.91
C ALA A 24 -15.78 -13.31 -21.26
N LEU A 25 -15.09 -13.83 -22.28
CA LEU A 25 -15.19 -15.24 -22.69
C LEU A 25 -14.51 -16.20 -21.71
N LYS A 26 -13.38 -15.80 -21.10
CA LYS A 26 -12.69 -16.62 -20.10
C LYS A 26 -13.43 -16.66 -18.77
N LEU A 27 -14.07 -15.58 -18.38
CA LEU A 27 -14.83 -15.47 -17.13
C LEU A 27 -16.19 -16.20 -17.19
N SER A 28 -16.84 -16.23 -18.36
CA SER A 28 -18.03 -17.07 -18.55
C SER A 28 -17.72 -18.56 -18.46
N ALA A 29 -16.50 -18.98 -18.83
CA ALA A 29 -16.04 -20.35 -18.70
C ALA A 29 -15.61 -20.71 -17.26
N LEU A 30 -15.06 -19.75 -16.51
CA LEU A 30 -14.66 -19.92 -15.10
C LEU A 30 -15.83 -19.90 -14.11
N SER A 31 -16.98 -19.34 -14.48
CA SER A 31 -18.20 -19.43 -13.66
C SER A 31 -18.72 -20.87 -13.52
N ASN A 32 -18.24 -21.79 -14.35
CA ASN A 32 -18.61 -23.21 -14.32
C ASN A 32 -17.57 -24.09 -13.60
N ALA A 33 -16.43 -23.54 -13.15
CA ALA A 33 -15.36 -24.30 -12.52
C ALA A 33 -15.11 -23.80 -11.10
N GLY A 34 -15.88 -24.34 -10.12
CA GLY A 34 -15.45 -24.41 -8.72
C GLY A 34 -15.34 -23.12 -7.92
N ALA A 35 -15.80 -21.97 -8.41
CA ALA A 35 -15.86 -20.75 -7.62
C ALA A 35 -17.05 -20.83 -6.63
N GLU A 36 -16.77 -20.80 -5.33
CA GLU A 36 -17.75 -20.88 -4.24
C GLU A 36 -18.84 -19.78 -4.26
N SER A 37 -18.72 -18.80 -5.15
CA SER A 37 -19.71 -17.75 -5.39
C SER A 37 -19.77 -17.38 -6.89
N PRO A 38 -20.86 -17.68 -7.60
CA PRO A 38 -21.00 -17.37 -9.02
C PRO A 38 -20.90 -15.85 -9.25
N GLY A 39 -19.99 -15.43 -10.13
CA GLY A 39 -19.80 -14.03 -10.54
C GLY A 39 -18.66 -13.27 -9.86
N TYR A 40 -17.87 -13.90 -9.01
CA TYR A 40 -16.66 -13.32 -8.43
C TYR A 40 -15.40 -13.84 -9.13
N LYS A 41 -14.45 -12.92 -9.39
CA LYS A 41 -13.08 -13.26 -9.82
C LYS A 41 -12.17 -13.22 -8.61
N VAL A 42 -11.35 -14.24 -8.48
CA VAL A 42 -10.30 -14.33 -7.45
C VAL A 42 -9.10 -13.49 -7.90
N ILE A 43 -8.65 -12.58 -7.04
CA ILE A 43 -7.52 -11.70 -7.28
C ILE A 43 -6.54 -11.83 -6.12
N ASP A 44 -5.36 -12.34 -6.42
CA ASP A 44 -4.21 -12.50 -5.52
C ASP A 44 -3.11 -11.47 -5.80
N ASN A 45 -3.09 -10.90 -7.02
CA ASN A 45 -2.07 -9.95 -7.44
C ASN A 45 -2.70 -8.58 -7.76
N PRO A 46 -2.20 -7.48 -7.14
CA PRO A 46 -2.68 -6.12 -7.39
C PRO A 46 -2.66 -5.71 -8.87
N ALA A 47 -1.71 -6.24 -9.67
CA ALA A 47 -1.61 -5.92 -11.09
C ALA A 47 -2.83 -6.39 -11.92
N PHE A 48 -3.60 -7.37 -11.43
CA PHE A 48 -4.81 -7.88 -12.08
C PHE A 48 -6.10 -7.27 -11.51
N PHE A 49 -5.97 -6.23 -10.69
CA PHE A 49 -7.13 -5.57 -10.11
C PHE A 49 -7.92 -4.81 -11.19
N PRO A 50 -9.25 -5.03 -11.31
CA PRO A 50 -10.04 -4.39 -12.34
C PRO A 50 -10.20 -2.88 -12.11
N PRO A 51 -10.50 -2.10 -13.17
CA PRO A 51 -10.79 -0.68 -13.04
C PRO A 51 -11.97 -0.45 -12.08
N HIS A 52 -11.84 0.52 -11.21
CA HIS A 52 -12.84 0.78 -10.15
C HIS A 52 -14.27 1.03 -10.66
N GLY A 53 -14.41 1.63 -11.85
CA GLY A 53 -15.73 1.88 -12.47
C GLY A 53 -16.52 0.61 -12.81
N ASP A 54 -15.83 -0.51 -12.96
CA ASP A 54 -16.42 -1.79 -13.30
C ASP A 54 -16.71 -2.66 -12.07
N ILE A 55 -16.21 -2.30 -10.90
CA ILE A 55 -16.36 -3.06 -9.66
C ILE A 55 -17.77 -2.85 -9.09
N ILE A 56 -18.43 -3.95 -8.74
CA ILE A 56 -19.74 -3.97 -8.08
C ILE A 56 -19.55 -4.22 -6.58
N ASP A 57 -18.73 -5.22 -6.22
CA ASP A 57 -18.49 -5.63 -4.83
C ASP A 57 -17.09 -6.24 -4.71
N ILE A 58 -16.47 -6.05 -3.56
CA ILE A 58 -15.19 -6.66 -3.22
C ILE A 58 -15.35 -7.33 -1.88
N LYS A 59 -14.99 -8.61 -1.81
CA LYS A 59 -14.96 -9.35 -0.56
C LYS A 59 -13.53 -9.64 -0.16
N GLU A 60 -13.21 -9.36 1.11
CA GLU A 60 -11.94 -9.71 1.73
C GLU A 60 -12.09 -10.92 2.66
N PRO A 61 -11.07 -11.79 2.78
CA PRO A 61 -11.07 -12.89 3.73
C PRO A 61 -11.00 -12.34 5.15
N THR A 62 -11.81 -12.89 6.05
CA THR A 62 -11.79 -12.56 7.47
C THR A 62 -11.28 -13.72 8.29
N VAL A 63 -10.79 -13.41 9.48
CA VAL A 63 -10.30 -14.37 10.46
C VAL A 63 -10.95 -14.11 11.82
N ILE A 64 -11.23 -15.17 12.54
CA ILE A 64 -11.59 -15.11 13.95
C ILE A 64 -10.30 -15.21 14.74
N THR A 65 -9.98 -14.19 15.50
CA THR A 65 -8.77 -14.15 16.32
C THR A 65 -9.11 -14.43 17.77
N THR A 66 -8.33 -15.30 18.39
CA THR A 66 -8.42 -15.63 19.82
C THR A 66 -7.16 -15.11 20.50
N ILE A 67 -7.31 -14.12 21.36
CA ILE A 67 -6.19 -13.48 22.06
C ILE A 67 -6.33 -13.73 23.54
N VAL A 68 -5.31 -14.32 24.16
CA VAL A 68 -5.23 -14.52 25.60
C VAL A 68 -4.25 -13.52 26.17
N CYS A 69 -4.69 -12.66 27.08
CA CYS A 69 -3.82 -11.67 27.70
C CYS A 69 -4.17 -11.45 29.19
N PRO A 70 -3.26 -10.86 29.99
CA PRO A 70 -3.58 -10.37 31.34
C PRO A 70 -4.62 -9.26 31.29
N VAL A 71 -5.47 -9.19 32.30
CA VAL A 71 -6.57 -8.20 32.41
C VAL A 71 -6.02 -6.76 32.33
N GLU A 72 -4.84 -6.49 32.85
CA GLU A 72 -4.20 -5.17 32.84
C GLU A 72 -3.92 -4.63 31.42
N PHE A 73 -3.77 -5.50 30.41
CA PHE A 73 -3.53 -5.11 29.01
C PHE A 73 -4.77 -5.19 28.13
N MET A 74 -5.90 -5.62 28.68
CA MET A 74 -7.15 -5.83 27.93
C MET A 74 -7.55 -4.60 27.12
N ASP A 75 -7.58 -3.43 27.74
CA ASP A 75 -8.02 -2.18 27.08
C ASP A 75 -7.08 -1.78 25.92
N ASN A 76 -5.77 -1.97 26.08
CA ASN A 76 -4.80 -1.69 25.03
C ASN A 76 -4.96 -2.63 23.85
N VAL A 77 -5.19 -3.93 24.13
CA VAL A 77 -5.45 -4.95 23.09
C VAL A 77 -6.76 -4.66 22.38
N MET A 78 -7.81 -4.34 23.11
CA MET A 78 -9.12 -3.96 22.52
C MET A 78 -9.01 -2.74 21.61
N LYS A 79 -8.23 -1.74 22.00
CA LYS A 79 -7.97 -0.55 21.20
C LYS A 79 -7.25 -0.92 19.89
N LEU A 80 -6.17 -1.71 19.98
CA LEU A 80 -5.44 -2.20 18.81
C LEU A 80 -6.34 -2.95 17.83
N LEU A 81 -7.20 -3.85 18.33
CA LEU A 81 -8.12 -4.63 17.50
C LEU A 81 -9.13 -3.74 16.76
N LYS A 82 -9.67 -2.71 17.43
CA LYS A 82 -10.56 -1.72 16.80
C LYS A 82 -9.84 -0.90 15.72
N GLU A 83 -8.60 -0.48 15.96
CA GLU A 83 -7.76 0.22 14.97
C GLU A 83 -7.50 -0.64 13.72
N LYS A 84 -7.45 -1.96 13.91
CA LYS A 84 -7.29 -2.96 12.85
C LYS A 84 -8.63 -3.45 12.25
N ARG A 85 -9.68 -2.65 12.32
CA ARG A 85 -11.02 -2.96 11.78
C ARG A 85 -11.64 -4.23 12.35
N GLY A 86 -11.23 -4.62 13.56
CA GLY A 86 -11.76 -5.80 14.23
C GLY A 86 -13.17 -5.56 14.76
N GLU A 87 -14.03 -6.55 14.57
CA GLU A 87 -15.38 -6.61 15.12
C GLU A 87 -15.37 -7.49 16.37
N TYR A 88 -15.80 -6.94 17.49
CA TYR A 88 -15.89 -7.67 18.75
C TYR A 88 -16.86 -8.85 18.63
N GLN A 89 -16.43 -10.02 19.09
CA GLN A 89 -17.27 -11.22 19.17
C GLN A 89 -17.60 -11.59 20.61
N ASN A 90 -16.60 -11.92 21.41
CA ASN A 90 -16.77 -12.38 22.77
C ASN A 90 -15.56 -12.03 23.63
N LEU A 91 -15.80 -11.97 24.96
CA LEU A 91 -14.77 -11.82 25.98
C LEU A 91 -15.09 -12.78 27.15
N GLU A 92 -14.12 -13.60 27.49
CA GLU A 92 -14.25 -14.58 28.56
C GLU A 92 -13.13 -14.40 29.59
N HIS A 93 -13.48 -14.47 30.87
CA HIS A 93 -12.51 -14.47 31.95
C HIS A 93 -12.11 -15.91 32.29
N ILE A 94 -10.86 -16.30 31.98
CA ILE A 94 -10.33 -17.61 32.40
C ILE A 94 -10.09 -17.60 33.90
N SER A 95 -9.61 -16.47 34.44
CA SER A 95 -9.32 -16.26 35.85
C SER A 95 -9.36 -14.78 36.18
N ASN A 96 -9.22 -14.45 37.47
CA ASN A 96 -9.12 -13.03 37.89
C ASN A 96 -7.95 -12.26 37.28
N LYS A 97 -7.00 -12.95 36.61
CA LYS A 97 -5.79 -12.34 36.03
C LYS A 97 -5.70 -12.45 34.51
N ARG A 98 -6.52 -13.29 33.84
CA ARG A 98 -6.42 -13.53 32.41
C ARG A 98 -7.77 -13.55 31.72
N VAL A 99 -7.81 -13.00 30.51
CA VAL A 99 -8.98 -12.94 29.63
C VAL A 99 -8.69 -13.56 28.28
N ILE A 100 -9.71 -14.13 27.67
CA ILE A 100 -9.77 -14.49 26.25
C ILE A 100 -10.60 -13.42 25.56
N ILE A 101 -10.07 -12.90 24.46
CA ILE A 101 -10.74 -11.89 23.63
C ILE A 101 -10.88 -12.46 22.24
N ASN A 102 -12.11 -12.62 21.76
CA ASN A 102 -12.41 -13.08 20.43
C ASN A 102 -12.87 -11.90 19.56
N PHE A 103 -12.21 -11.73 18.41
CA PHE A 103 -12.52 -10.72 17.42
C PHE A 103 -12.55 -11.32 16.03
N MET A 104 -13.43 -10.83 15.18
CA MET A 104 -13.37 -11.08 13.76
C MET A 104 -12.69 -9.88 13.10
N MET A 105 -11.65 -10.12 12.31
CA MET A 105 -10.91 -9.05 11.65
C MET A 105 -10.51 -9.45 10.22
N PRO A 106 -10.25 -8.47 9.33
CA PRO A 106 -9.74 -8.75 8.01
C PRO A 106 -8.35 -9.37 8.07
N MET A 107 -8.13 -10.42 7.27
CA MET A 107 -6.82 -11.08 7.21
C MET A 107 -5.71 -10.13 6.75
N SER A 108 -6.01 -9.18 5.88
CA SER A 108 -5.06 -8.17 5.40
C SER A 108 -4.46 -7.33 6.54
N GLU A 109 -5.24 -7.02 7.56
CA GLU A 109 -4.78 -6.25 8.74
C GLU A 109 -3.94 -7.10 9.71
N MET A 110 -4.12 -8.43 9.67
CA MET A 110 -3.38 -9.36 10.52
C MET A 110 -1.99 -9.65 9.97
N VAL A 111 -1.88 -9.85 8.64
CA VAL A 111 -0.62 -10.28 8.01
C VAL A 111 0.47 -9.21 8.14
N ILE A 112 0.08 -7.92 8.16
CA ILE A 112 1.04 -6.82 8.25
C ILE A 112 1.14 -6.37 9.70
N ASP A 113 2.29 -6.69 10.33
CA ASP A 113 2.78 -6.13 11.61
C ASP A 113 1.87 -6.24 12.84
N PHE A 114 0.72 -6.93 12.73
CA PHE A 114 -0.22 -7.08 13.86
C PHE A 114 0.41 -7.79 15.06
N TYR A 115 1.16 -8.86 14.82
CA TYR A 115 1.79 -9.63 15.89
C TYR A 115 2.79 -8.80 16.71
N ASN A 116 3.61 -8.00 16.04
CA ASN A 116 4.58 -7.13 16.69
C ASN A 116 3.89 -6.04 17.53
N LYS A 117 2.83 -5.44 16.99
CA LYS A 117 2.02 -4.46 17.72
C LYS A 117 1.32 -5.08 18.92
N LEU A 118 0.74 -6.28 18.77
CA LEU A 118 0.13 -7.03 19.87
C LEU A 118 1.13 -7.30 20.99
N LYS A 119 2.33 -7.74 20.64
CA LYS A 119 3.42 -7.96 21.61
C LYS A 119 3.85 -6.66 22.29
N SER A 120 3.94 -5.57 21.53
CA SER A 120 4.29 -4.27 22.08
C SER A 120 3.27 -3.77 23.10
N VAL A 121 1.96 -3.77 22.77
CA VAL A 121 0.89 -3.25 23.65
C VAL A 121 0.66 -4.13 24.87
N SER A 122 1.01 -5.42 24.80
CA SER A 122 0.87 -6.38 25.90
C SER A 122 2.17 -6.68 26.64
N LYS A 123 3.26 -5.93 26.35
CA LYS A 123 4.62 -6.19 26.89
C LYS A 123 5.09 -7.64 26.72
N GLY A 124 4.64 -8.28 25.64
CA GLY A 124 4.96 -9.68 25.31
C GLY A 124 4.09 -10.74 25.97
N TYR A 125 3.13 -10.37 26.81
CA TYR A 125 2.30 -11.31 27.55
C TYR A 125 1.10 -11.87 26.78
N ALA A 126 0.66 -11.23 25.68
CA ALA A 126 -0.43 -11.75 24.88
C ALA A 126 0.01 -12.94 24.02
N SER A 127 -0.82 -13.99 24.01
CA SER A 127 -0.77 -15.05 23.00
C SER A 127 -1.88 -14.82 21.99
N PHE A 128 -1.67 -15.29 20.78
CA PHE A 128 -2.52 -15.05 19.63
C PHE A 128 -2.68 -16.33 18.82
N ASP A 129 -3.91 -16.64 18.48
CA ASP A 129 -4.29 -17.69 17.55
C ASP A 129 -5.38 -17.18 16.61
N TYR A 130 -5.56 -17.80 15.45
CA TYR A 130 -6.57 -17.40 14.49
C TYR A 130 -7.12 -18.57 13.69
N GLU A 131 -8.37 -18.45 13.29
CA GLU A 131 -9.04 -19.39 12.39
C GLU A 131 -9.61 -18.63 11.19
N MET A 132 -9.56 -19.25 10.02
CA MET A 132 -10.16 -18.66 8.81
C MET A 132 -11.69 -18.62 8.97
N SER A 133 -12.27 -17.52 8.56
CA SER A 133 -13.72 -17.31 8.54
C SER A 133 -14.19 -16.96 7.12
N ASP A 134 -15.44 -16.53 7.03
CA ASP A 134 -16.06 -16.18 5.75
C ASP A 134 -15.50 -14.91 5.13
N TYR A 135 -15.77 -14.73 3.83
CA TYR A 135 -15.47 -13.51 3.12
C TYR A 135 -16.51 -12.43 3.40
N LYS A 136 -16.08 -11.23 3.76
CA LYS A 136 -16.94 -10.06 3.98
C LYS A 136 -16.72 -8.98 2.94
N SER A 137 -17.79 -8.29 2.55
CA SER A 137 -17.69 -7.11 1.67
C SER A 137 -16.89 -6.01 2.35
N ALA A 138 -15.94 -5.43 1.61
CA ALA A 138 -15.02 -4.42 2.11
C ALA A 138 -14.80 -3.29 1.11
N ASN A 139 -14.61 -2.08 1.62
CA ASN A 139 -14.32 -0.90 0.81
C ASN A 139 -12.80 -0.77 0.60
N VAL A 140 -12.23 -1.70 -0.16
CA VAL A 140 -10.81 -1.69 -0.51
C VAL A 140 -10.61 -1.12 -1.91
N VAL A 141 -9.44 -0.53 -2.13
CA VAL A 141 -9.06 0.13 -3.37
C VAL A 141 -7.62 -0.23 -3.73
N LEU A 142 -7.33 -0.24 -5.02
CA LEU A 142 -5.96 -0.34 -5.50
C LEU A 142 -5.30 1.04 -5.39
N MET A 143 -4.22 1.12 -4.60
CA MET A 143 -3.35 2.28 -4.54
C MET A 143 -2.11 2.01 -5.37
N GLU A 144 -1.93 2.80 -6.42
CA GLU A 144 -0.79 2.74 -7.32
C GLU A 144 0.28 3.74 -6.89
N ILE A 145 1.53 3.33 -6.93
CA ILE A 145 2.68 4.22 -6.72
C ILE A 145 3.30 4.56 -8.08
N LEU A 146 3.28 5.85 -8.39
CA LEU A 146 3.89 6.36 -9.61
C LEU A 146 5.23 7.03 -9.27
N ILE A 147 6.28 6.60 -9.95
CA ILE A 147 7.60 7.23 -9.90
C ILE A 147 7.87 7.86 -11.25
N HIS A 148 8.07 9.16 -11.26
CA HIS A 148 8.26 9.93 -12.49
C HIS A 148 7.07 9.75 -13.49
N HIS A 149 5.83 9.72 -12.94
CA HIS A 149 4.59 9.50 -13.69
C HIS A 149 4.41 8.10 -14.31
N GLN A 150 5.29 7.17 -14.03
CA GLN A 150 5.18 5.77 -14.46
C GLN A 150 4.74 4.92 -13.27
N PRO A 151 3.70 4.09 -13.40
CA PRO A 151 3.27 3.17 -12.35
C PRO A 151 4.35 2.11 -12.13
N VAL A 152 4.55 1.73 -10.87
CA VAL A 152 5.44 0.66 -10.47
C VAL A 152 4.59 -0.43 -9.81
N ASP A 153 4.24 -1.47 -10.58
CA ASP A 153 3.32 -2.51 -10.14
C ASP A 153 3.75 -3.21 -8.84
N ALA A 154 5.06 -3.43 -8.68
CA ALA A 154 5.60 -4.06 -7.48
C ALA A 154 5.45 -3.21 -6.19
N LEU A 155 5.12 -1.92 -6.31
CA LEU A 155 4.83 -1.01 -5.21
C LEU A 155 3.32 -0.74 -5.04
N SER A 156 2.48 -1.32 -5.91
CA SER A 156 1.02 -1.18 -5.83
C SER A 156 0.46 -2.09 -4.74
N VAL A 157 -0.49 -1.58 -3.95
CA VAL A 157 -1.10 -2.31 -2.85
C VAL A 157 -2.61 -2.16 -2.83
N ILE A 158 -3.31 -3.23 -2.42
CA ILE A 158 -4.75 -3.17 -2.15
C ILE A 158 -4.93 -2.81 -0.68
N ILE A 159 -5.63 -1.72 -0.42
CA ILE A 159 -5.77 -1.15 0.93
C ILE A 159 -7.19 -0.64 1.16
N HIS A 160 -7.62 -0.59 2.42
CA HIS A 160 -8.89 0.03 2.78
C HIS A 160 -8.88 1.53 2.45
N LYS A 161 -9.97 2.02 1.86
CA LYS A 161 -10.09 3.39 1.36
C LYS A 161 -9.77 4.45 2.41
N ASP A 162 -10.20 4.26 3.65
CA ASP A 162 -10.01 5.23 4.73
C ASP A 162 -8.54 5.38 5.14
N LYS A 163 -7.74 4.33 4.99
CA LYS A 163 -6.31 4.33 5.31
C LYS A 163 -5.43 4.79 4.15
N ALA A 164 -5.97 4.79 2.93
CA ALA A 164 -5.20 4.98 1.71
C ALA A 164 -4.44 6.31 1.65
N GLU A 165 -5.04 7.41 2.13
CA GLU A 165 -4.37 8.72 2.12
C GLU A 165 -3.18 8.76 3.10
N TYR A 166 -3.38 8.23 4.30
CA TYR A 166 -2.33 8.20 5.33
C TYR A 166 -1.15 7.32 4.89
N VAL A 167 -1.42 6.10 4.47
CA VAL A 167 -0.41 5.14 3.99
C VAL A 167 0.29 5.66 2.74
N GLY A 168 -0.46 6.23 1.79
CA GLY A 168 0.10 6.82 0.57
C GLY A 168 1.07 7.97 0.88
N ARG A 169 0.75 8.83 1.86
CA ARG A 169 1.64 9.91 2.29
C ARG A 169 2.91 9.39 2.96
N ALA A 170 2.78 8.40 3.84
CA ALA A 170 3.91 7.76 4.52
C ALA A 170 4.84 7.07 3.52
N LEU A 171 4.27 6.34 2.54
CA LEU A 171 5.01 5.70 1.44
C LEU A 171 5.78 6.70 0.59
N CYS A 172 5.12 7.74 0.10
CA CYS A 172 5.77 8.76 -0.72
C CYS A 172 6.94 9.40 0.02
N LYS A 173 6.81 9.65 1.33
CA LYS A 173 7.88 10.20 2.17
C LYS A 173 9.04 9.22 2.31
N LYS A 174 8.79 7.96 2.65
CA LYS A 174 9.83 6.91 2.75
C LYS A 174 10.57 6.71 1.41
N LEU A 175 9.83 6.63 0.31
CA LEU A 175 10.42 6.49 -1.03
C LEU A 175 11.29 7.67 -1.42
N LYS A 176 10.91 8.90 -1.02
CA LYS A 176 11.72 10.10 -1.25
C LYS A 176 13.09 10.03 -0.57
N ASP A 177 13.16 9.44 0.61
CA ASP A 177 14.41 9.32 1.37
C ASP A 177 15.32 8.21 0.81
N LEU A 178 14.74 7.19 0.17
CA LEU A 178 15.45 6.03 -0.36
C LEU A 178 15.88 6.20 -1.82
N ILE A 179 15.07 6.90 -2.62
CA ILE A 179 15.40 7.14 -4.03
C ILE A 179 16.45 8.25 -4.12
N GLY A 180 17.59 7.94 -4.72
CA GLY A 180 18.68 8.90 -4.92
C GLY A 180 18.28 10.05 -5.87
N LYS A 181 18.75 11.26 -5.57
CA LYS A 181 18.56 12.42 -6.44
C LYS A 181 19.18 12.16 -7.82
N GLN A 182 18.47 12.56 -8.87
CA GLN A 182 18.89 12.45 -10.25
C GLN A 182 19.20 13.83 -10.87
N GLN A 183 19.68 13.86 -12.11
CA GLN A 183 19.93 15.10 -12.84
C GLN A 183 18.64 15.89 -13.17
N PHE A 184 17.48 15.27 -12.99
CA PHE A 184 16.16 15.84 -13.20
C PHE A 184 15.27 15.66 -11.96
N GLU A 185 14.18 16.39 -11.92
CA GLU A 185 13.18 16.31 -10.85
C GLU A 185 12.34 15.04 -10.98
N ILE A 186 12.19 14.30 -9.88
CA ILE A 186 11.39 13.09 -9.81
C ILE A 186 10.15 13.36 -8.95
N ALA A 187 8.97 13.14 -9.53
CA ALA A 187 7.73 13.12 -8.78
C ALA A 187 7.43 11.69 -8.30
N ILE A 188 7.17 11.53 -7.02
CA ILE A 188 6.69 10.30 -6.39
C ILE A 188 5.25 10.55 -5.97
N GLN A 189 4.33 9.74 -6.43
CA GLN A 189 2.91 9.96 -6.25
C GLN A 189 2.20 8.66 -5.83
N ALA A 190 1.29 8.76 -4.88
CA ALA A 190 0.34 7.71 -4.57
C ALA A 190 -1.01 8.10 -5.18
N SER A 191 -1.60 7.23 -5.98
CA SER A 191 -2.86 7.51 -6.67
C SER A 191 -3.85 6.35 -6.53
N ILE A 192 -5.13 6.70 -6.56
CA ILE A 192 -6.25 5.77 -6.68
C ILE A 192 -7.09 6.24 -7.86
N ASN A 193 -7.31 5.36 -8.83
CA ASN A 193 -8.13 5.68 -10.01
C ASN A 193 -7.69 6.99 -10.69
N SER A 194 -6.40 7.14 -10.94
CA SER A 194 -5.79 8.35 -11.53
C SER A 194 -5.88 9.63 -10.66
N ARG A 195 -6.53 9.58 -9.48
CA ARG A 195 -6.55 10.70 -8.53
C ARG A 195 -5.35 10.60 -7.60
N VAL A 196 -4.50 11.61 -7.62
CA VAL A 196 -3.34 11.69 -6.72
C VAL A 196 -3.80 12.02 -5.31
N LEU A 197 -3.47 11.15 -4.34
CA LEU A 197 -3.76 11.32 -2.91
C LEU A 197 -2.58 11.99 -2.20
N ALA A 198 -1.37 11.59 -2.54
CA ALA A 198 -0.14 12.10 -1.95
C ALA A 198 0.92 12.29 -3.02
N ARG A 199 1.75 13.31 -2.85
CA ARG A 199 2.85 13.62 -3.76
C ARG A 199 4.04 14.14 -2.99
N GLU A 200 5.20 13.56 -3.29
CA GLU A 200 6.50 14.07 -2.89
C GLU A 200 7.36 14.34 -4.13
N THR A 201 8.29 15.25 -4.00
CA THR A 201 9.15 15.63 -5.13
C THR A 201 10.61 15.63 -4.70
N LEU A 202 11.45 14.90 -5.47
CA LEU A 202 12.90 14.94 -5.36
C LEU A 202 13.42 16.01 -6.31
N SER A 203 14.08 17.01 -5.76
CA SER A 203 14.71 18.06 -6.57
C SER A 203 15.88 17.52 -7.37
N ALA A 204 16.04 18.01 -8.59
CA ALA A 204 17.19 17.67 -9.43
C ALA A 204 18.52 18.05 -8.78
N MET A 205 19.54 17.22 -8.95
CA MET A 205 20.92 17.60 -8.61
C MET A 205 21.31 18.90 -9.34
N ARG A 206 21.92 19.81 -8.62
CA ARG A 206 22.34 21.09 -9.18
C ARG A 206 23.86 21.19 -9.16
N LYS A 207 24.47 21.26 -10.34
CA LYS A 207 25.86 21.61 -10.48
C LYS A 207 25.98 23.14 -10.47
N ASP A 208 26.93 23.68 -9.72
CA ASP A 208 27.22 25.10 -9.79
C ASP A 208 27.96 25.42 -11.11
N VAL A 209 27.16 25.83 -12.11
CA VAL A 209 27.69 26.21 -13.44
C VAL A 209 28.23 27.62 -13.47
N THR A 210 28.03 28.37 -12.40
CA THR A 210 28.46 29.78 -12.27
C THR A 210 29.76 29.95 -11.46
N ALA A 211 30.27 28.89 -10.83
CA ALA A 211 31.48 28.92 -10.00
C ALA A 211 32.72 29.50 -10.71
N LYS A 212 32.85 29.24 -12.01
CA LYS A 212 33.96 29.76 -12.83
C LYS A 212 33.69 31.13 -13.42
N CYS A 213 32.55 31.74 -13.17
CA CYS A 213 32.22 33.07 -13.65
C CYS A 213 32.69 34.12 -12.65
N TYR A 214 33.99 34.40 -12.63
CA TYR A 214 34.57 35.46 -11.82
C TYR A 214 34.27 36.80 -12.46
N GLY A 215 33.78 37.77 -11.69
CA GLY A 215 33.40 39.10 -12.16
C GLY A 215 31.90 39.25 -12.47
N GLY A 216 31.48 40.49 -12.60
CA GLY A 216 30.08 40.91 -12.58
C GLY A 216 29.24 40.67 -13.82
N ASP A 217 29.59 39.76 -14.74
CA ASP A 217 28.80 39.49 -15.94
C ASP A 217 27.53 38.68 -15.57
N ILE A 218 26.50 39.41 -15.20
CA ILE A 218 25.17 38.90 -14.85
C ILE A 218 24.55 38.21 -16.08
N SER A 219 24.76 38.71 -17.28
CA SER A 219 24.18 38.16 -18.52
C SER A 219 24.70 36.78 -18.83
N ARG A 220 26.00 36.55 -18.67
CA ARG A 220 26.62 35.23 -18.84
C ARG A 220 26.15 34.23 -17.80
N LYS A 221 26.08 34.64 -16.52
CA LYS A 221 25.56 33.79 -15.44
C LYS A 221 24.12 33.35 -15.74
N ARG A 222 23.28 34.28 -16.17
CA ARG A 222 21.88 34.00 -16.51
C ARG A 222 21.76 33.01 -17.67
N LYS A 223 22.49 33.21 -18.75
CA LYS A 223 22.51 32.29 -19.91
C LYS A 223 22.95 30.88 -19.53
N LEU A 224 23.94 30.71 -18.64
CA LEU A 224 24.39 29.40 -18.16
C LEU A 224 23.31 28.70 -17.33
N LEU A 225 22.63 29.43 -16.45
CA LEU A 225 21.52 28.90 -15.65
C LEU A 225 20.32 28.50 -16.53
N GLU A 226 19.97 29.30 -17.53
CA GLU A 226 18.91 28.99 -18.49
C GLU A 226 19.23 27.75 -19.31
N LYS A 227 20.49 27.61 -19.80
CA LYS A 227 20.96 26.41 -20.50
C LYS A 227 20.90 25.18 -19.62
N GLN A 228 21.28 25.29 -18.34
CA GLN A 228 21.16 24.19 -17.38
C GLN A 228 19.69 23.80 -17.15
N LYS A 229 18.78 24.77 -16.99
CA LYS A 229 17.35 24.56 -16.84
C LYS A 229 16.75 23.86 -18.06
N ALA A 230 17.08 24.29 -19.25
CA ALA A 230 16.65 23.68 -20.51
C ALA A 230 17.17 22.22 -20.65
N GLY A 231 18.44 21.97 -20.32
CA GLY A 231 19.01 20.62 -20.29
C GLY A 231 18.29 19.69 -19.31
N LYS A 232 17.99 20.14 -18.08
CA LYS A 232 17.23 19.37 -17.09
C LYS A 232 15.81 19.07 -17.56
N LYS A 233 15.15 20.02 -18.23
CA LYS A 233 13.82 19.80 -18.81
C LYS A 233 13.83 18.70 -19.88
N LYS A 234 14.86 18.66 -20.73
CA LYS A 234 15.03 17.57 -21.71
C LYS A 234 15.28 16.22 -21.02
N MET A 235 16.16 16.18 -20.02
CA MET A 235 16.45 14.95 -19.26
C MET A 235 15.23 14.41 -18.54
N LYS A 236 14.32 15.27 -18.08
CA LYS A 236 13.07 14.86 -17.44
C LYS A 236 12.17 14.02 -18.37
N HIS A 237 12.21 14.23 -19.68
CA HIS A 237 11.41 13.45 -20.63
C HIS A 237 12.04 12.12 -21.04
N ILE A 238 13.35 11.94 -20.84
CA ILE A 238 14.10 10.78 -21.34
C ILE A 238 14.57 9.89 -20.19
N GLY A 239 14.68 10.43 -18.97
CA GLY A 239 15.29 9.74 -17.84
C GLY A 239 14.39 8.67 -17.26
N ASN A 240 14.94 7.46 -17.07
CA ASN A 240 14.33 6.41 -16.25
C ASN A 240 14.87 6.50 -14.84
N VAL A 241 14.02 6.18 -13.88
CA VAL A 241 14.36 6.15 -12.45
C VAL A 241 14.51 4.70 -12.02
N ALA A 242 15.72 4.31 -11.62
CA ALA A 242 15.92 3.01 -11.00
C ALA A 242 15.39 3.06 -9.55
N VAL A 243 14.53 2.12 -9.21
CA VAL A 243 14.03 1.94 -7.84
C VAL A 243 15.00 1.02 -7.10
N PRO A 244 15.64 1.48 -6.01
CA PRO A 244 16.55 0.64 -5.25
C PRO A 244 15.79 -0.49 -4.54
N GLN A 245 16.48 -1.60 -4.27
CA GLN A 245 15.89 -2.75 -3.60
C GLN A 245 15.36 -2.41 -2.20
N ASP A 246 16.03 -1.50 -1.50
CA ASP A 246 15.64 -1.02 -0.18
C ASP A 246 14.25 -0.35 -0.17
N ALA A 247 13.81 0.21 -1.31
CA ALA A 247 12.48 0.79 -1.45
C ALA A 247 11.37 -0.26 -1.30
N PHE A 248 11.58 -1.47 -1.83
CA PHE A 248 10.61 -2.57 -1.70
C PHE A 248 10.58 -3.10 -0.26
N VAL A 249 11.74 -3.20 0.39
CA VAL A 249 11.81 -3.62 1.81
C VAL A 249 11.17 -2.58 2.73
N ALA A 250 11.31 -1.29 2.40
CA ALA A 250 10.70 -0.21 3.18
C ALA A 250 9.17 -0.22 3.14
N MET A 251 8.57 -0.76 2.06
CA MET A 251 7.12 -0.97 1.96
C MET A 251 6.59 -1.94 3.02
N LEU A 252 7.39 -2.95 3.38
CA LEU A 252 7.03 -3.95 4.41
C LEU A 252 7.01 -3.37 5.83
N LYS A 253 7.69 -2.23 6.03
CA LYS A 253 7.87 -1.56 7.34
C LYS A 253 7.10 -0.25 7.43
N ILE A 254 5.92 -0.16 6.83
CA ILE A 254 5.10 1.03 7.00
C ILE A 254 4.44 0.92 8.36
N ASP A 255 5.00 1.65 9.32
CA ASP A 255 4.36 1.87 10.60
C ASP A 255 3.12 2.75 10.37
N GLU A 256 1.98 2.23 10.74
CA GLU A 256 0.73 2.97 10.81
C GLU A 256 0.73 3.90 12.03
#